data_f3783a1fab889c24f1de1b868ad16906
#
_entry.id   f3783a1fab889c24f1de1b868ad16906
#
_cell.length_a   1.000
_cell.length_b   1.000
_cell.length_c   1.000
_cell.angle_alpha   90.00
_cell.angle_beta   90.00
_cell.angle_gamma   90.00
#
_symmetry.space_group_name_H-M   'P 1'
#
loop_
_entity.id
_entity.type
_entity.pdbx_description
1 polymer ?
#
loop_
_entity_poly.entity_id
_entity_poly.type
_entity_poly.pdbx_seq_one_letter_code
_entity_poly.pdbx_strand_id
1 'polypeptide(L)'
;MPFNLPIALTWLRVAAIPLLVTIFYLPASWLSMPEKNALATSLFVFAALTDWLDGYLARRMKQESAFGQFLDPVADKLIVAAALLVLLNMDRVQVWVALVIIGREITISALREWMAQVGASKSVAVHMVGKLKTTAQLVAIPFLLFDGTLFGWLSAALIGTWLIWVAAFLTLWSMFYYLQKALPQLLGKSD
;
A
#
# COMPACT_ATOMS: atom_id res chain seq x y z
N MET A 1 21.26 -11.07 14.15
CA MET A 1 20.24 -11.07 13.08
C MET A 1 20.99 -11.27 11.78
N PRO A 2 20.69 -12.25 10.93
CA PRO A 2 21.35 -12.38 9.64
C PRO A 2 20.90 -11.21 8.77
N PHE A 3 21.84 -10.33 8.44
CA PHE A 3 21.62 -9.23 7.50
C PHE A 3 21.66 -9.82 6.08
N ASN A 4 20.49 -10.18 5.58
CA ASN A 4 20.32 -10.67 4.22
C ASN A 4 19.83 -9.55 3.31
N LEU A 5 20.17 -9.60 2.03
CA LEU A 5 19.80 -8.59 1.04
C LEU A 5 18.28 -8.27 1.04
N PRO A 6 17.36 -9.26 1.09
CA PRO A 6 15.93 -8.98 1.21
C PRO A 6 15.58 -8.14 2.45
N ILE A 7 16.10 -8.48 3.62
CA ILE A 7 15.85 -7.73 4.87
C ILE A 7 16.36 -6.29 4.77
N ALA A 8 17.51 -6.07 4.12
CA ALA A 8 18.03 -4.72 3.91
C ALA A 8 17.09 -3.87 3.04
N LEU A 9 16.48 -4.45 2.00
CA LEU A 9 15.50 -3.77 1.15
C LEU A 9 14.22 -3.43 1.92
N THR A 10 13.75 -4.32 2.81
CA THR A 10 12.61 -4.02 3.68
C THR A 10 12.92 -2.87 4.65
N TRP A 11 14.12 -2.84 5.26
CA TRP A 11 14.54 -1.73 6.12
C TRP A 11 14.65 -0.41 5.37
N LEU A 12 15.12 -0.44 4.11
CA LEU A 12 15.16 0.74 3.25
C LEU A 12 13.74 1.28 3.01
N ARG A 13 12.76 0.38 2.80
CA ARG A 13 11.34 0.77 2.67
C ARG A 13 10.79 1.36 3.96
N VAL A 14 11.12 0.78 5.12
CA VAL A 14 10.73 1.35 6.43
C VAL A 14 11.32 2.74 6.61
N ALA A 15 12.57 2.96 6.22
CA ALA A 15 13.20 4.28 6.26
C ALA A 15 12.60 5.27 5.25
N ALA A 16 12.09 4.78 4.11
CA ALA A 16 11.41 5.62 3.12
C ALA A 16 10.12 6.24 3.64
N ILE A 17 9.44 5.61 4.62
CA ILE A 17 8.18 6.12 5.20
C ILE A 17 8.36 7.50 5.85
N PRO A 18 9.22 7.69 6.86
CA PRO A 18 9.43 9.01 7.45
C PRO A 18 10.04 9.99 6.47
N LEU A 19 10.88 9.54 5.51
CA LEU A 19 11.43 10.41 4.48
C LEU A 19 10.32 10.97 3.57
N LEU A 20 9.38 10.14 3.13
CA LEU A 20 8.24 10.57 2.32
C LEU A 20 7.45 11.68 3.01
N VAL A 21 7.18 11.52 4.29
CA VAL A 21 6.46 12.52 5.08
C VAL A 21 7.29 13.79 5.23
N THR A 22 8.56 13.67 5.58
CA THR A 22 9.46 14.80 5.87
C THR A 22 9.68 15.70 4.64
N ILE A 23 9.70 15.14 3.40
CA ILE A 23 9.86 15.93 2.16
C ILE A 23 8.89 17.11 2.11
N PHE A 24 7.63 16.92 2.52
CA PHE A 24 6.62 17.97 2.44
C PHE A 24 6.70 19.02 3.55
N TYR A 25 7.39 18.71 4.65
CA TYR A 25 7.66 19.65 5.74
C TYR A 25 8.94 20.49 5.53
N LEU A 26 9.76 20.18 4.52
CA LEU A 26 10.93 20.97 4.20
C LEU A 26 10.54 22.42 3.80
N PRO A 27 11.34 23.43 4.14
CA PRO A 27 11.08 24.82 3.74
C PRO A 27 11.00 24.96 2.22
N ALA A 28 10.15 25.89 1.73
CA ALA A 28 10.05 26.19 0.31
C ALA A 28 11.35 26.81 -0.27
N SER A 29 12.21 27.35 0.58
CA SER A 29 13.55 27.83 0.21
C SER A 29 14.51 26.71 -0.16
N TRP A 30 14.29 25.48 0.29
CA TRP A 30 15.14 24.33 -0.02
C TRP A 30 14.61 23.55 -1.23
N LEU A 31 13.32 23.32 -1.28
CA LEU A 31 12.64 22.57 -2.32
C LEU A 31 11.32 23.23 -2.67
N SER A 32 11.13 23.54 -3.94
CA SER A 32 9.85 24.00 -4.48
C SER A 32 8.81 22.86 -4.46
N MET A 33 7.53 23.19 -4.53
CA MET A 33 6.46 22.17 -4.52
C MET A 33 6.60 21.12 -5.66
N PRO A 34 6.89 21.51 -6.92
CA PRO A 34 7.14 20.52 -7.97
C PRO A 34 8.31 19.58 -7.67
N GLU A 35 9.39 20.07 -7.06
CA GLU A 35 10.54 19.24 -6.67
C GLU A 35 10.19 18.27 -5.56
N LYS A 36 9.43 18.71 -4.55
CA LYS A 36 8.90 17.84 -3.49
C LYS A 36 8.01 16.74 -4.07
N ASN A 37 7.12 17.10 -4.99
CA ASN A 37 6.24 16.17 -5.67
C ASN A 37 7.04 15.11 -6.45
N ALA A 38 8.02 15.54 -7.24
CA ALA A 38 8.88 14.64 -8.02
C ALA A 38 9.70 13.71 -7.12
N LEU A 39 10.28 14.25 -6.03
CA LEU A 39 11.07 13.49 -5.07
C LEU A 39 10.22 12.46 -4.32
N ALA A 40 9.04 12.86 -3.83
CA ALA A 40 8.11 11.98 -3.15
C ALA A 40 7.58 10.87 -4.06
N THR A 41 7.25 11.22 -5.31
CA THR A 41 6.83 10.24 -6.33
C THR A 41 7.94 9.24 -6.60
N SER A 42 9.17 9.71 -6.82
CA SER A 42 10.33 8.84 -7.07
C SER A 42 10.61 7.92 -5.90
N LEU A 43 10.54 8.44 -4.66
CA LEU A 43 10.74 7.65 -3.45
C LEU A 43 9.67 6.58 -3.29
N PHE A 44 8.39 6.91 -3.53
CA PHE A 44 7.29 5.95 -3.45
C PHE A 44 7.41 4.85 -4.51
N VAL A 45 7.68 5.22 -5.77
CA VAL A 45 7.89 4.27 -6.88
C VAL A 45 9.09 3.36 -6.59
N PHE A 46 10.19 3.93 -6.11
CA PHE A 46 11.37 3.17 -5.72
C PHE A 46 11.05 2.16 -4.61
N ALA A 47 10.30 2.56 -3.58
CA ALA A 47 9.88 1.68 -2.51
C ALA A 47 8.97 0.53 -3.02
N ALA A 48 8.04 0.83 -3.94
CA ALA A 48 7.20 -0.19 -4.56
C ALA A 48 7.98 -1.17 -5.45
N LEU A 49 9.01 -0.70 -6.15
CA LEU A 49 9.89 -1.55 -6.96
C LEU A 49 10.79 -2.44 -6.09
N THR A 50 11.28 -1.91 -4.97
CA THR A 50 12.09 -2.70 -4.02
C THR A 50 11.27 -3.82 -3.38
N ASP A 51 9.97 -3.61 -3.10
CA ASP A 51 9.06 -4.66 -2.62
C ASP A 51 8.93 -5.82 -3.63
N TRP A 52 8.73 -5.49 -4.90
CA TRP A 52 8.67 -6.53 -5.94
C TRP A 52 10.00 -7.29 -6.05
N LEU A 53 11.12 -6.57 -5.93
CA LEU A 53 12.47 -7.13 -6.07
C LEU A 53 12.83 -8.03 -4.88
N ASP A 54 12.57 -7.62 -3.64
CA ASP A 54 12.90 -8.41 -2.45
C ASP A 54 12.10 -9.71 -2.39
N GLY A 55 10.79 -9.67 -2.72
CA GLY A 55 9.97 -10.86 -2.85
C GLY A 55 10.46 -11.83 -3.95
N TYR A 56 10.98 -11.31 -5.05
CA TYR A 56 11.60 -12.13 -6.10
C TYR A 56 12.92 -12.74 -5.63
N LEU A 57 13.81 -11.94 -5.02
CA LEU A 57 15.13 -12.37 -4.53
C LEU A 57 15.01 -13.38 -3.40
N ALA A 58 14.12 -13.16 -2.42
CA ALA A 58 13.91 -14.06 -1.29
C ALA A 58 13.54 -15.48 -1.76
N ARG A 59 12.61 -15.58 -2.74
CA ARG A 59 12.22 -16.86 -3.33
C ARG A 59 13.36 -17.51 -4.11
N ARG A 60 14.12 -16.74 -4.91
CA ARG A 60 15.21 -17.26 -5.73
C ARG A 60 16.42 -17.70 -4.90
N MET A 61 16.73 -16.96 -3.83
CA MET A 61 17.89 -17.21 -2.96
C MET A 61 17.56 -18.17 -1.80
N LYS A 62 16.29 -18.58 -1.61
CA LYS A 62 15.83 -19.39 -0.47
C LYS A 62 16.23 -18.77 0.88
N GLN A 63 16.26 -17.44 0.97
CA GLN A 63 16.66 -16.67 2.15
C GLN A 63 15.43 -16.04 2.82
N GLU A 64 14.36 -16.80 2.94
CA GLU A 64 13.19 -16.36 3.69
C GLU A 64 13.48 -16.39 5.19
N SER A 65 13.26 -15.26 5.88
CA SER A 65 13.38 -15.17 7.33
C SER A 65 12.01 -14.91 7.95
N ALA A 66 11.76 -15.46 9.13
CA ALA A 66 10.52 -15.21 9.88
C ALA A 66 10.31 -13.71 10.16
N PHE A 67 11.40 -12.96 10.40
CA PHE A 67 11.35 -11.52 10.61
C PHE A 67 10.98 -10.77 9.34
N GLY A 68 11.53 -11.10 8.17
CA GLY A 68 11.15 -10.52 6.89
C GLY A 68 9.67 -10.79 6.58
N GLN A 69 9.22 -12.04 6.71
CA GLN A 69 7.82 -12.41 6.49
C GLN A 69 6.83 -11.61 7.36
N PHE A 70 7.25 -11.17 8.56
CA PHE A 70 6.47 -10.28 9.40
C PHE A 70 6.57 -8.82 8.96
N LEU A 71 7.80 -8.33 8.70
CA LEU A 71 8.07 -6.90 8.46
C LEU A 71 7.59 -6.44 7.08
N ASP A 72 7.70 -7.27 6.02
CA ASP A 72 7.32 -6.93 4.66
C ASP A 72 5.85 -6.48 4.54
N PRO A 73 4.86 -7.27 5.02
CA PRO A 73 3.46 -6.85 4.95
C PRO A 73 3.15 -5.60 5.78
N VAL A 74 3.93 -5.32 6.83
CA VAL A 74 3.78 -4.13 7.67
C VAL A 74 4.32 -2.91 6.93
N ALA A 75 5.54 -3.00 6.38
CA ALA A 75 6.17 -1.91 5.64
C ALA A 75 5.32 -1.47 4.42
N ASP A 76 4.77 -2.43 3.66
CA ASP A 76 3.91 -2.16 2.50
C ASP A 76 2.66 -1.38 2.85
N LYS A 77 2.00 -1.74 3.93
CA LYS A 77 0.81 -1.03 4.38
C LYS A 77 1.13 0.35 4.94
N LEU A 78 2.24 0.46 5.67
CA LEU A 78 2.64 1.73 6.27
C LEU A 78 3.06 2.76 5.22
N ILE A 79 3.77 2.38 4.15
CA ILE A 79 4.16 3.34 3.11
C ILE A 79 2.96 3.86 2.33
N VAL A 80 1.98 2.98 2.05
CA VAL A 80 0.71 3.37 1.42
C VAL A 80 -0.10 4.28 2.34
N ALA A 81 -0.21 3.93 3.63
CA ALA A 81 -0.92 4.76 4.60
C ALA A 81 -0.26 6.14 4.75
N ALA A 82 1.07 6.21 4.85
CA ALA A 82 1.82 7.45 4.91
C ALA A 82 1.59 8.33 3.67
N ALA A 83 1.65 7.74 2.47
CA ALA A 83 1.37 8.44 1.22
C ALA A 83 -0.07 8.99 1.18
N LEU A 84 -1.07 8.20 1.59
CA LEU A 84 -2.47 8.65 1.65
C LEU A 84 -2.67 9.77 2.66
N LEU A 85 -2.00 9.72 3.83
CA LEU A 85 -2.08 10.79 4.82
C LEU A 85 -1.41 12.09 4.33
N VAL A 86 -0.29 11.99 3.62
CA VAL A 86 0.34 13.14 2.96
C VAL A 86 -0.59 13.73 1.90
N LEU A 87 -1.16 12.90 1.03
CA LEU A 87 -2.10 13.32 -0.01
C LEU A 87 -3.38 13.95 0.58
N LEU A 88 -3.84 13.43 1.71
CA LEU A 88 -4.95 14.02 2.47
C LEU A 88 -4.61 15.41 3.01
N ASN A 89 -3.42 15.58 3.60
CA ASN A 89 -2.95 16.87 4.09
C ASN A 89 -2.75 17.90 2.98
N MET A 90 -2.59 17.46 1.73
CA MET A 90 -2.45 18.30 0.55
C MET A 90 -3.77 18.51 -0.22
N ASP A 91 -4.91 18.08 0.33
CA ASP A 91 -6.23 18.11 -0.30
C ASP A 91 -6.32 17.39 -1.67
N ARG A 92 -5.42 16.43 -1.93
CA ARG A 92 -5.39 15.63 -3.17
C ARG A 92 -6.19 14.32 -3.07
N VAL A 93 -6.51 13.89 -1.86
CA VAL A 93 -7.36 12.71 -1.58
C VAL A 93 -8.38 13.09 -0.52
N GLN A 94 -9.61 12.62 -0.68
CA GLN A 94 -10.67 12.87 0.28
C GLN A 94 -10.53 11.95 1.50
N VAL A 95 -10.91 12.46 2.69
CA VAL A 95 -10.82 11.76 3.98
C VAL A 95 -11.44 10.36 3.93
N TRP A 96 -12.65 10.25 3.36
CA TRP A 96 -13.35 8.98 3.30
C TRP A 96 -12.66 7.94 2.38
N VAL A 97 -11.98 8.37 1.28
CA VAL A 97 -11.19 7.48 0.42
C VAL A 97 -10.01 6.90 1.18
N ALA A 98 -9.26 7.77 1.87
CA ALA A 98 -8.13 7.34 2.71
C ALA A 98 -8.60 6.39 3.82
N LEU A 99 -9.71 6.73 4.51
CA LEU A 99 -10.29 5.90 5.57
C LEU A 99 -10.69 4.51 5.06
N VAL A 100 -11.37 4.44 3.91
CA VAL A 100 -11.80 3.17 3.30
C VAL A 100 -10.58 2.30 2.95
N ILE A 101 -9.56 2.87 2.32
CA ILE A 101 -8.39 2.12 1.90
C ILE A 101 -7.59 1.63 3.11
N ILE A 102 -7.24 2.52 4.05
CA ILE A 102 -6.43 2.19 5.23
C ILE A 102 -7.21 1.25 6.17
N GLY A 103 -8.47 1.58 6.45
CA GLY A 103 -9.32 0.79 7.34
C GLY A 103 -9.51 -0.64 6.85
N ARG A 104 -9.73 -0.81 5.54
CA ARG A 104 -9.83 -2.15 4.94
C ARG A 104 -8.51 -2.91 5.00
N GLU A 105 -7.37 -2.26 4.74
CA GLU A 105 -6.07 -2.95 4.82
C GLU A 105 -5.83 -3.52 6.22
N ILE A 106 -6.16 -2.76 7.26
CA ILE A 106 -6.04 -3.19 8.64
C ILE A 106 -7.05 -4.32 8.94
N THR A 107 -8.33 -4.10 8.63
CA THR A 107 -9.41 -5.06 8.93
C THR A 107 -9.18 -6.41 8.27
N ILE A 108 -8.86 -6.44 6.98
CA ILE A 108 -8.67 -7.70 6.27
C ILE A 108 -7.36 -8.40 6.68
N SER A 109 -6.35 -7.64 7.11
CA SER A 109 -5.12 -8.25 7.65
C SER A 109 -5.39 -8.94 8.97
N ALA A 110 -6.08 -8.27 9.89
CA ALA A 110 -6.50 -8.85 11.17
C ALA A 110 -7.41 -10.07 10.96
N LEU A 111 -8.37 -9.98 10.02
CA LEU A 111 -9.25 -11.09 9.69
C LEU A 111 -8.47 -12.31 9.17
N ARG A 112 -7.51 -12.11 8.26
CA ARG A 112 -6.70 -13.20 7.73
C ARG A 112 -5.83 -13.86 8.80
N GLU A 113 -5.25 -13.06 9.68
CA GLU A 113 -4.45 -13.56 10.80
C GLU A 113 -5.31 -14.41 11.75
N TRP A 114 -6.49 -13.90 12.13
CA TRP A 114 -7.43 -14.64 12.94
C TRP A 114 -7.88 -15.96 12.26
N MET A 115 -8.22 -15.92 10.96
CA MET A 115 -8.60 -17.11 10.20
C MET A 115 -7.47 -18.14 10.10
N ALA A 116 -6.22 -17.70 10.06
CA ALA A 116 -5.07 -18.59 10.09
C ALA A 116 -4.92 -19.30 11.46
N GLN A 117 -5.18 -18.56 12.55
CA GLN A 117 -5.13 -19.13 13.92
C GLN A 117 -6.22 -20.19 14.15
N VAL A 118 -7.42 -20.01 13.58
CA VAL A 118 -8.51 -21.00 13.68
C VAL A 118 -8.46 -22.09 12.60
N GLY A 119 -7.38 -22.18 11.83
CA GLY A 119 -7.17 -23.23 10.82
C GLY A 119 -7.99 -23.07 9.52
N ALA A 120 -8.70 -21.95 9.35
CA ALA A 120 -9.63 -21.72 8.25
C ALA A 120 -9.05 -20.84 7.11
N SER A 121 -7.73 -20.72 7.01
CA SER A 121 -7.02 -19.85 6.06
C SER A 121 -7.38 -20.07 4.58
N LYS A 122 -7.76 -21.29 4.19
CA LYS A 122 -8.14 -21.64 2.80
C LYS A 122 -9.44 -20.95 2.33
N SER A 123 -10.33 -20.60 3.24
CA SER A 123 -11.61 -19.98 2.89
C SER A 123 -11.47 -18.50 2.46
N VAL A 124 -10.34 -17.86 2.78
CA VAL A 124 -10.06 -16.44 2.52
C VAL A 124 -8.91 -16.29 1.50
N ALA A 125 -8.85 -17.16 0.49
CA ALA A 125 -7.86 -17.08 -0.58
C ALA A 125 -7.96 -15.75 -1.35
N VAL A 126 -6.80 -15.24 -1.82
CA VAL A 126 -6.72 -13.95 -2.54
C VAL A 126 -7.51 -14.04 -3.85
N HIS A 127 -8.59 -13.26 -3.95
CA HIS A 127 -9.39 -13.15 -5.17
C HIS A 127 -8.74 -12.16 -6.16
N MET A 128 -8.98 -12.34 -7.47
CA MET A 128 -8.49 -11.47 -8.55
C MET A 128 -8.79 -9.98 -8.30
N VAL A 129 -9.97 -9.68 -7.76
CA VAL A 129 -10.37 -8.30 -7.38
C VAL A 129 -9.41 -7.67 -6.38
N GLY A 130 -8.86 -8.47 -5.44
CA GLY A 130 -7.86 -7.99 -4.49
C GLY A 130 -6.54 -7.60 -5.14
N LYS A 131 -6.13 -8.27 -6.21
CA LYS A 131 -4.93 -7.90 -6.99
C LYS A 131 -5.17 -6.61 -7.78
N LEU A 132 -6.31 -6.51 -8.48
CA LEU A 132 -6.65 -5.35 -9.29
C LEU A 132 -6.73 -4.06 -8.46
N LYS A 133 -7.37 -4.10 -7.29
CA LYS A 133 -7.43 -2.94 -6.40
C LYS A 133 -6.06 -2.44 -5.97
N THR A 134 -5.15 -3.38 -5.61
CA THR A 134 -3.79 -3.03 -5.17
C THR A 134 -3.00 -2.41 -6.30
N THR A 135 -3.10 -2.95 -7.51
CA THR A 135 -2.47 -2.37 -8.71
C THR A 135 -3.02 -0.97 -8.98
N ALA A 136 -4.35 -0.78 -8.97
CA ALA A 136 -4.96 0.52 -9.17
C ALA A 136 -4.48 1.55 -8.13
N GLN A 137 -4.37 1.16 -6.87
CA GLN A 137 -3.89 1.99 -5.77
C GLN A 137 -2.40 2.34 -5.92
N LEU A 138 -1.54 1.35 -6.23
CA LEU A 138 -0.11 1.56 -6.44
C LEU A 138 0.21 2.45 -7.64
N VAL A 139 -0.67 2.50 -8.64
CA VAL A 139 -0.56 3.40 -9.78
C VAL A 139 -1.15 4.78 -9.45
N ALA A 140 -2.29 4.84 -8.76
CA ALA A 140 -2.95 6.10 -8.41
C ALA A 140 -2.10 7.02 -7.54
N ILE A 141 -1.45 6.45 -6.51
CA ILE A 141 -0.66 7.23 -5.54
C ILE A 141 0.47 8.02 -6.18
N PRO A 142 1.34 7.45 -7.05
CA PRO A 142 2.37 8.21 -7.76
C PRO A 142 1.80 9.35 -8.62
N PHE A 143 0.68 9.12 -9.32
CA PHE A 143 0.03 10.18 -10.11
C PHE A 143 -0.45 11.33 -9.22
N LEU A 144 -1.02 11.04 -8.06
CA LEU A 144 -1.48 12.05 -7.09
C LEU A 144 -0.31 12.76 -6.40
N LEU A 145 0.79 12.07 -6.11
CA LEU A 145 2.00 12.68 -5.55
C LEU A 145 2.67 13.61 -6.56
N PHE A 146 2.76 13.18 -7.81
CA PHE A 146 3.39 13.96 -8.89
C PHE A 146 2.65 15.26 -9.16
N ASP A 147 1.31 15.22 -9.22
CA ASP A 147 0.43 16.40 -9.36
C ASP A 147 0.87 17.39 -10.45
N GLY A 148 1.42 16.89 -11.53
CA GLY A 148 1.90 17.65 -12.67
C GLY A 148 1.13 17.35 -13.95
N THR A 149 1.60 17.93 -15.05
CA THR A 149 1.10 17.61 -16.39
C THR A 149 2.02 16.60 -17.08
N LEU A 150 1.42 15.55 -17.61
CA LEU A 150 2.11 14.56 -18.44
C LEU A 150 1.96 14.99 -19.91
N PHE A 151 3.05 14.88 -20.66
CA PHE A 151 3.07 15.23 -22.10
C PHE A 151 2.54 16.64 -22.41
N GLY A 152 2.52 17.56 -21.43
CA GLY A 152 2.08 18.94 -21.58
C GLY A 152 0.57 19.18 -21.61
N TRP A 153 -0.28 18.14 -21.62
CA TRP A 153 -1.75 18.28 -21.74
C TRP A 153 -2.55 17.38 -20.79
N LEU A 154 -1.98 16.31 -20.27
CA LEU A 154 -2.68 15.33 -19.44
C LEU A 154 -2.39 15.57 -17.95
N SER A 155 -3.43 15.90 -17.17
CA SER A 155 -3.29 16.08 -15.72
C SER A 155 -3.07 14.74 -15.01
N ALA A 156 -1.92 14.59 -14.35
CA ALA A 156 -1.62 13.43 -13.51
C ALA A 156 -2.61 13.33 -12.34
N ALA A 157 -2.95 14.46 -11.72
CA ALA A 157 -3.91 14.51 -10.62
C ALA A 157 -5.27 13.94 -11.02
N LEU A 158 -5.75 14.24 -12.23
CA LEU A 158 -7.04 13.76 -12.72
C LEU A 158 -7.03 12.23 -12.91
N ILE A 159 -5.97 11.69 -13.52
CA ILE A 159 -5.80 10.23 -13.65
C ILE A 159 -5.73 9.57 -12.27
N GLY A 160 -4.89 10.11 -11.37
CA GLY A 160 -4.73 9.60 -10.02
C GLY A 160 -6.04 9.60 -9.23
N THR A 161 -6.85 10.67 -9.36
CA THR A 161 -8.17 10.79 -8.72
C THR A 161 -9.13 9.70 -9.20
N TRP A 162 -9.25 9.47 -10.49
CA TRP A 162 -10.11 8.40 -11.00
C TRP A 162 -9.63 7.01 -10.56
N LEU A 163 -8.33 6.76 -10.63
CA LEU A 163 -7.75 5.48 -10.21
C LEU A 163 -7.94 5.22 -8.72
N ILE A 164 -7.79 6.23 -7.85
CA ILE A 164 -7.96 6.05 -6.41
C ILE A 164 -9.44 5.81 -6.05
N TRP A 165 -10.38 6.41 -6.76
CA TRP A 165 -11.80 6.14 -6.60
C TRP A 165 -12.16 4.70 -7.02
N VAL A 166 -11.62 4.25 -8.16
CA VAL A 166 -11.77 2.84 -8.59
C VAL A 166 -11.17 1.91 -7.56
N ALA A 167 -9.97 2.22 -7.04
CA ALA A 167 -9.33 1.43 -5.99
C ALA A 167 -10.17 1.38 -4.70
N ALA A 168 -10.78 2.50 -4.28
CA ALA A 168 -11.67 2.56 -3.11
C ALA A 168 -12.93 1.71 -3.32
N PHE A 169 -13.56 1.81 -4.49
CA PHE A 169 -14.72 0.99 -4.83
C PHE A 169 -14.39 -0.51 -4.81
N LEU A 170 -13.33 -0.94 -5.50
CA LEU A 170 -12.88 -2.33 -5.49
C LEU A 170 -12.47 -2.80 -4.10
N THR A 171 -11.98 -1.90 -3.27
CA THR A 171 -11.62 -2.14 -1.87
C THR A 171 -12.86 -2.50 -1.04
N LEU A 172 -13.93 -1.71 -1.13
CA LEU A 172 -15.21 -2.00 -0.46
C LEU A 172 -15.83 -3.29 -0.97
N TRP A 173 -15.87 -3.49 -2.29
CA TRP A 173 -16.39 -4.71 -2.89
C TRP A 173 -15.66 -5.96 -2.38
N SER A 174 -14.33 -5.92 -2.40
CA SER A 174 -13.53 -7.05 -1.92
C SER A 174 -13.70 -7.29 -0.41
N MET A 175 -13.85 -6.22 0.39
CA MET A 175 -14.09 -6.33 1.84
C MET A 175 -15.40 -7.05 2.13
N PHE A 176 -16.48 -6.66 1.45
CA PHE A 176 -17.77 -7.31 1.59
C PHE A 176 -17.70 -8.80 1.26
N TYR A 177 -17.04 -9.16 0.16
CA TYR A 177 -16.83 -10.55 -0.23
C TYR A 177 -16.05 -11.37 0.83
N TYR A 178 -14.99 -10.80 1.41
CA TYR A 178 -14.23 -11.48 2.47
C TYR A 178 -15.02 -11.64 3.75
N LEU A 179 -15.78 -10.63 4.16
CA LEU A 179 -16.63 -10.70 5.34
C LEU A 179 -17.73 -11.75 5.18
N GLN A 180 -18.38 -11.82 4.02
CA GLN A 180 -19.37 -12.86 3.75
C GLN A 180 -18.78 -14.27 3.87
N LYS A 181 -17.57 -14.49 3.38
CA LYS A 181 -16.90 -15.80 3.48
C LYS A 181 -16.43 -16.14 4.89
N ALA A 182 -16.09 -15.15 5.70
CA ALA A 182 -15.66 -15.35 7.07
C ALA A 182 -16.84 -15.50 8.04
N LEU A 183 -18.03 -14.98 7.69
CA LEU A 183 -19.19 -14.91 8.56
C LEU A 183 -19.64 -16.25 9.16
N PRO A 184 -19.72 -17.39 8.43
CA PRO A 184 -20.09 -18.68 9.01
C PRO A 184 -19.17 -19.11 10.15
N GLN A 185 -17.86 -18.88 10.00
CA GLN A 185 -16.87 -19.24 11.01
C GLN A 185 -16.88 -18.28 12.20
N LEU A 186 -17.12 -16.99 11.95
CA LEU A 186 -17.30 -15.98 13.00
C LEU A 186 -18.51 -16.29 13.88
N LEU A 187 -19.57 -16.90 13.30
CA LEU A 187 -20.79 -17.28 14.01
C LEU A 187 -20.73 -18.70 14.62
N GLY A 188 -19.57 -19.36 14.58
CA GLY A 188 -19.42 -20.72 15.15
C GLY A 188 -20.21 -21.82 14.41
N LYS A 189 -20.69 -21.54 13.19
CA LYS A 189 -21.31 -22.52 12.31
C LYS A 189 -20.23 -23.16 11.44
N SER A 190 -19.46 -24.08 12.04
CA SER A 190 -18.67 -25.05 11.26
C SER A 190 -19.58 -26.19 10.88
N ASP A 191 -19.83 -26.36 9.57
CA ASP A 191 -20.34 -27.60 9.03
C ASP A 191 -19.34 -28.73 9.21
#